data_2e8b2fadbc29fe29a61e4ea0f9043577
#
_entry.id   2e8b2fadbc29fe29a61e4ea0f9043577
#
_cell.length_a   1.000
_cell.length_b   1.000
_cell.length_c   1.000
_cell.angle_alpha   90.00
_cell.angle_beta   90.00
_cell.angle_gamma   90.00
#
_symmetry.space_group_name_H-M   'P 1'
#
loop_
_entity.id
_entity.type
_entity.pdbx_description
1 polymer ?
#
loop_
_entity_poly.entity_id
_entity_poly.type
_entity_poly.pdbx_seq_one_letter_code
_entity_poly.pdbx_strand_id
1 'polypeptide(L)'
;MIIFQCLTRLFALCVIVFFVKFPARAAEKSADELLTQAGVSFAKGHSEDAIELATKAIEAEPKNSKGFYVRGRFYAEVRQPQKALKDLNQALALDPAAAPAFYHRGEEHFKLGRVQESAADFDKFVALSPDQAPKLWQRGISLYYASRYEDGQRQFELHQTINSNDVENAVWHFLCVARRAGIDKARAALLKVENDPRVPMMQIYALYAAKGSAEEVMKAATAGKSSPNELNERLFYAHLYLGLYFDVAGNERMAREHIVQAAELFKVDSYMGDAARVHAALLRQQSH
;
A
#
# COMPACT_ATOMS: atom_id res chain seq x y z
N MET A 1 -37.64 97.48 34.00
CA MET A 1 -38.01 96.83 32.77
C MET A 1 -36.94 95.75 32.54
N ILE A 2 -37.38 94.52 32.57
CA ILE A 2 -36.71 93.32 33.04
C ILE A 2 -35.74 92.78 31.99
N ILE A 3 -34.48 92.54 32.39
CA ILE A 3 -33.43 91.89 31.62
C ILE A 3 -33.41 90.41 32.00
N PHE A 4 -33.65 89.52 31.03
CA PHE A 4 -33.46 88.05 31.21
C PHE A 4 -32.08 87.64 30.76
N GLN A 5 -31.24 87.16 31.70
CA GLN A 5 -29.97 86.46 31.41
C GLN A 5 -30.30 85.01 31.20
N CYS A 6 -29.92 84.53 30.06
CA CYS A 6 -29.97 83.10 29.75
C CYS A 6 -28.55 82.50 29.92
N LEU A 7 -28.35 81.64 30.94
CA LEU A 7 -27.11 80.86 31.17
C LEU A 7 -27.14 79.62 30.30
N THR A 8 -26.30 79.57 29.32
CA THR A 8 -26.00 78.35 28.56
C THR A 8 -24.93 77.55 29.28
N ARG A 9 -25.31 76.42 29.89
CA ARG A 9 -24.37 75.41 30.40
C ARG A 9 -23.97 74.50 29.27
N LEU A 10 -22.69 74.53 28.84
CA LEU A 10 -22.05 73.53 27.97
C LEU A 10 -21.79 72.24 28.80
N PHE A 11 -22.49 71.18 28.50
CA PHE A 11 -22.12 69.85 28.95
C PHE A 11 -21.06 69.25 27.97
N ALA A 12 -19.81 69.17 28.38
CA ALA A 12 -18.75 68.42 27.65
C ALA A 12 -18.94 66.94 27.93
N LEU A 13 -19.45 66.19 26.95
CA LEU A 13 -19.56 64.74 26.99
C LEU A 13 -18.19 64.17 26.65
N CYS A 14 -17.42 63.76 27.66
CA CYS A 14 -16.18 62.94 27.43
C CYS A 14 -16.60 61.55 27.01
N VAL A 15 -16.54 61.27 25.71
CA VAL A 15 -16.65 59.91 25.19
C VAL A 15 -15.32 59.20 25.44
N ILE A 16 -15.25 58.40 26.48
CA ILE A 16 -14.12 57.50 26.73
C ILE A 16 -14.26 56.32 25.76
N VAL A 17 -13.53 56.35 24.64
CA VAL A 17 -13.42 55.21 23.72
C VAL A 17 -12.51 54.18 24.36
N PHE A 18 -13.09 53.15 24.93
CA PHE A 18 -12.35 51.96 25.34
C PHE A 18 -11.89 51.20 24.08
N PHE A 19 -10.61 51.33 23.70
CA PHE A 19 -9.97 50.45 22.76
C PHE A 19 -9.81 49.07 23.42
N VAL A 20 -10.79 48.21 23.24
CA VAL A 20 -10.62 46.77 23.54
C VAL A 20 -9.63 46.24 22.51
N LYS A 21 -8.36 46.10 22.90
CA LYS A 21 -7.41 45.33 22.13
C LYS A 21 -7.87 43.88 22.18
N PHE A 22 -8.58 43.43 21.12
CA PHE A 22 -8.69 42.01 20.88
C PHE A 22 -7.26 41.47 20.65
N PRO A 23 -6.83 40.42 21.38
CA PRO A 23 -5.55 39.79 21.07
C PRO A 23 -5.63 39.34 19.59
N ALA A 24 -4.62 39.73 18.82
CA ALA A 24 -4.52 39.27 17.44
C ALA A 24 -4.57 37.71 17.47
N ARG A 25 -5.68 37.15 17.00
CA ARG A 25 -5.80 35.70 16.83
C ARG A 25 -4.63 35.29 15.93
N ALA A 26 -3.71 34.47 16.44
CA ALA A 26 -2.65 33.92 15.62
C ALA A 26 -3.29 33.40 14.33
N ALA A 27 -2.76 33.80 13.18
CA ALA A 27 -3.33 33.40 11.90
C ALA A 27 -3.44 31.86 11.90
N GLU A 28 -4.65 31.36 11.77
CA GLU A 28 -4.94 29.94 11.74
C GLU A 28 -4.24 29.38 10.48
N LYS A 29 -3.41 28.35 10.64
CA LYS A 29 -2.66 27.76 9.53
C LYS A 29 -3.62 27.25 8.48
N SER A 30 -3.28 27.46 7.21
CA SER A 30 -4.05 26.90 6.09
C SER A 30 -4.00 25.37 6.10
N ALA A 31 -4.97 24.70 5.47
CA ALA A 31 -4.97 23.25 5.34
C ALA A 31 -3.70 22.75 4.67
N ASP A 32 -3.21 23.43 3.64
CA ASP A 32 -1.96 23.05 2.95
C ASP A 32 -0.71 23.18 3.84
N GLU A 33 -0.63 24.20 4.69
CA GLU A 33 0.45 24.33 5.67
C GLU A 33 0.41 23.22 6.71
N LEU A 34 -0.79 22.85 7.20
CA LEU A 34 -0.98 21.73 8.13
C LEU A 34 -0.59 20.40 7.50
N LEU A 35 -0.99 20.14 6.25
CA LEU A 35 -0.61 18.92 5.53
C LEU A 35 0.90 18.84 5.25
N THR A 36 1.53 19.97 4.96
CA THR A 36 3.00 20.03 4.79
C THR A 36 3.70 19.69 6.09
N GLN A 37 3.26 20.25 7.21
CA GLN A 37 3.80 19.94 8.53
C GLN A 37 3.53 18.48 8.93
N ALA A 38 2.35 17.95 8.60
CA ALA A 38 2.02 16.55 8.80
C ALA A 38 3.00 15.62 8.08
N GLY A 39 3.32 15.91 6.81
CA GLY A 39 4.31 15.16 6.05
C GLY A 39 5.71 15.20 6.68
N VAL A 40 6.15 16.37 7.16
CA VAL A 40 7.44 16.51 7.87
C VAL A 40 7.44 15.74 9.18
N SER A 41 6.35 15.79 9.97
CA SER A 41 6.21 15.06 11.22
C SER A 41 6.27 13.56 10.99
N PHE A 42 5.54 13.06 9.98
CA PHE A 42 5.53 11.66 9.60
C PHE A 42 6.93 11.16 9.18
N ALA A 43 7.63 11.93 8.37
CA ALA A 43 9.00 11.61 7.93
C ALA A 43 10.01 11.51 9.09
N LYS A 44 9.73 12.18 10.22
CA LYS A 44 10.51 12.08 11.47
C LYS A 44 10.08 10.92 12.37
N GLY A 45 9.10 10.11 11.96
CA GLY A 45 8.57 9.01 12.74
C GLY A 45 7.48 9.38 13.76
N HIS A 46 7.04 10.65 13.78
CA HIS A 46 5.99 11.14 14.68
C HIS A 46 4.61 10.93 14.03
N SER A 47 4.20 9.67 13.90
CA SER A 47 3.00 9.30 13.14
C SER A 47 1.70 9.82 13.76
N GLU A 48 1.60 9.86 15.09
CA GLU A 48 0.41 10.37 15.79
C GLU A 48 0.22 11.88 15.57
N ASP A 49 1.30 12.66 15.72
CA ASP A 49 1.28 14.11 15.44
C ASP A 49 0.91 14.39 13.98
N ALA A 50 1.42 13.58 13.06
CA ALA A 50 1.12 13.73 11.64
C ALA A 50 -0.37 13.47 11.34
N ILE A 51 -0.96 12.46 11.94
CA ILE A 51 -2.39 12.14 11.82
C ILE A 51 -3.24 13.26 12.45
N GLU A 52 -2.83 13.82 13.58
CA GLU A 52 -3.51 14.95 14.21
C GLU A 52 -3.47 16.21 13.33
N LEU A 53 -2.30 16.55 12.76
CA LEU A 53 -2.16 17.68 11.84
C LEU A 53 -3.01 17.51 10.58
N ALA A 54 -3.04 16.31 10.00
CA ALA A 54 -3.91 16.02 8.85
C ALA A 54 -5.41 16.10 9.25
N THR A 55 -5.76 15.75 10.48
CA THR A 55 -7.12 15.91 11.00
C THR A 55 -7.52 17.37 11.10
N LYS A 56 -6.65 18.23 11.64
CA LYS A 56 -6.86 19.68 11.68
C LYS A 56 -7.01 20.29 10.28
N ALA A 57 -6.25 19.78 9.30
CA ALA A 57 -6.40 20.22 7.91
C ALA A 57 -7.78 19.85 7.33
N ILE A 58 -8.29 18.65 7.63
CA ILE A 58 -9.65 18.23 7.24
C ILE A 58 -10.73 19.10 7.94
N GLU A 59 -10.54 19.43 9.20
CA GLU A 59 -11.47 20.30 9.93
C GLU A 59 -11.50 21.72 9.34
N ALA A 60 -10.34 22.25 8.93
CA ALA A 60 -10.25 23.56 8.27
C ALA A 60 -10.90 23.55 6.88
N GLU A 61 -10.71 22.47 6.11
CA GLU A 61 -11.22 22.33 4.74
C GLU A 61 -11.89 20.96 4.51
N PRO A 62 -13.11 20.72 5.01
CA PRO A 62 -13.74 19.38 4.98
C PRO A 62 -14.16 18.89 3.56
N LYS A 63 -14.10 19.76 2.56
CA LYS A 63 -14.35 19.41 1.15
C LYS A 63 -13.07 19.24 0.33
N ASN A 64 -11.90 19.39 0.92
CA ASN A 64 -10.63 19.18 0.26
C ASN A 64 -10.24 17.69 0.34
N SER A 65 -10.22 16.99 -0.82
CA SER A 65 -9.88 15.58 -0.92
C SER A 65 -8.47 15.26 -0.41
N LYS A 66 -7.53 16.22 -0.53
CA LYS A 66 -6.12 16.06 -0.17
C LYS A 66 -5.91 15.76 1.32
N GLY A 67 -6.71 16.36 2.21
CA GLY A 67 -6.64 16.09 3.65
C GLY A 67 -6.93 14.62 3.98
N PHE A 68 -8.02 14.10 3.42
CA PHE A 68 -8.41 12.70 3.58
C PHE A 68 -7.39 11.76 2.95
N TYR A 69 -6.91 12.07 1.75
CA TYR A 69 -5.89 11.27 1.07
C TYR A 69 -4.60 11.16 1.90
N VAL A 70 -4.09 12.28 2.42
CA VAL A 70 -2.86 12.31 3.21
C VAL A 70 -3.03 11.54 4.52
N ARG A 71 -4.15 11.74 5.26
CA ARG A 71 -4.40 11.01 6.49
C ARG A 71 -4.62 9.51 6.24
N GLY A 72 -5.32 9.17 5.16
CA GLY A 72 -5.50 7.78 4.72
C GLY A 72 -4.16 7.09 4.45
N ARG A 73 -3.21 7.77 3.80
CA ARG A 73 -1.85 7.25 3.62
C ARG A 73 -1.12 7.03 4.94
N PHE A 74 -1.21 7.97 5.90
CA PHE A 74 -0.59 7.78 7.21
C PHE A 74 -1.17 6.57 7.94
N TYR A 75 -2.51 6.36 7.88
CA TYR A 75 -3.11 5.15 8.42
C TYR A 75 -2.64 3.88 7.72
N ALA A 76 -2.42 3.91 6.41
CA ALA A 76 -1.87 2.78 5.65
C ALA A 76 -0.46 2.39 6.12
N GLU A 77 0.41 3.38 6.29
CA GLU A 77 1.79 3.19 6.75
C GLU A 77 1.89 2.66 8.20
N VAL A 78 0.97 3.12 9.09
CA VAL A 78 0.91 2.57 10.45
C VAL A 78 0.04 1.30 10.54
N ARG A 79 -0.23 0.65 9.42
CA ARG A 79 -0.94 -0.62 9.28
C ARG A 79 -2.33 -0.62 9.92
N GLN A 80 -3.08 0.45 9.71
CA GLN A 80 -4.49 0.59 10.08
C GLN A 80 -5.39 0.61 8.82
N PRO A 81 -5.49 -0.50 8.06
CA PRO A 81 -6.10 -0.53 6.73
C PRO A 81 -7.57 -0.12 6.71
N GLN A 82 -8.34 -0.41 7.76
CA GLN A 82 -9.76 0.00 7.83
C GLN A 82 -9.92 1.51 7.93
N LYS A 83 -9.04 2.21 8.70
CA LYS A 83 -9.05 3.66 8.78
C LYS A 83 -8.55 4.30 7.49
N ALA A 84 -7.51 3.71 6.89
CA ALA A 84 -7.01 4.12 5.59
C ALA A 84 -8.10 4.05 4.52
N LEU A 85 -8.82 2.92 4.41
CA LEU A 85 -9.94 2.77 3.47
C LEU A 85 -11.04 3.80 3.68
N LYS A 86 -11.39 4.12 4.94
CA LYS A 86 -12.41 5.14 5.24
C LYS A 86 -12.02 6.49 4.64
N ASP A 87 -10.80 6.90 4.86
CA ASP A 87 -10.30 8.20 4.38
C ASP A 87 -10.08 8.21 2.87
N LEU A 88 -9.52 7.14 2.29
CA LEU A 88 -9.33 7.02 0.84
C LEU A 88 -10.68 6.99 0.09
N ASN A 89 -11.71 6.36 0.65
CA ASN A 89 -13.07 6.42 0.11
C ASN A 89 -13.61 7.85 0.11
N GLN A 90 -13.39 8.60 1.20
CA GLN A 90 -13.82 10.00 1.28
C GLN A 90 -13.04 10.88 0.30
N ALA A 91 -11.73 10.66 0.16
CA ALA A 91 -10.91 11.36 -0.83
C ALA A 91 -11.43 11.15 -2.25
N LEU A 92 -11.75 9.91 -2.62
CA LEU A 92 -12.30 9.57 -3.95
C LEU A 92 -13.75 10.01 -4.16
N ALA A 93 -14.54 10.13 -3.10
CA ALA A 93 -15.87 10.74 -3.18
C ALA A 93 -15.81 12.24 -3.49
N LEU A 94 -14.77 12.93 -3.01
CA LEU A 94 -14.54 14.36 -3.25
C LEU A 94 -13.79 14.61 -4.57
N ASP A 95 -12.88 13.72 -4.96
CA ASP A 95 -12.13 13.77 -6.22
C ASP A 95 -12.05 12.39 -6.88
N PRO A 96 -13.01 12.05 -7.76
CA PRO A 96 -13.02 10.76 -8.47
C PRO A 96 -11.88 10.59 -9.50
N ALA A 97 -11.09 11.62 -9.76
CA ALA A 97 -9.95 11.58 -10.67
C ALA A 97 -8.59 11.45 -9.95
N ALA A 98 -8.58 11.36 -8.62
CA ALA A 98 -7.38 11.23 -7.82
C ALA A 98 -6.72 9.86 -8.00
N ALA A 99 -5.96 9.66 -9.09
CA ALA A 99 -5.29 8.40 -9.40
C ALA A 99 -4.50 7.82 -8.20
N PRO A 100 -3.66 8.59 -7.45
CA PRO A 100 -2.93 8.04 -6.32
C PRO A 100 -3.83 7.46 -5.21
N ALA A 101 -5.05 7.96 -5.05
CA ALA A 101 -5.96 7.44 -4.04
C ALA A 101 -6.50 6.04 -4.42
N PHE A 102 -6.73 5.77 -5.71
CA PHE A 102 -7.04 4.42 -6.19
C PHE A 102 -5.87 3.46 -5.94
N TYR A 103 -4.63 3.86 -6.23
CA TYR A 103 -3.46 3.04 -5.98
C TYR A 103 -3.39 2.59 -4.50
N HIS A 104 -3.42 3.54 -3.57
CA HIS A 104 -3.33 3.21 -2.14
C HIS A 104 -4.56 2.47 -1.62
N ARG A 105 -5.76 2.78 -2.14
CA ARG A 105 -6.96 2.02 -1.75
C ARG A 105 -6.90 0.58 -2.24
N GLY A 106 -6.36 0.34 -3.43
CA GLY A 106 -6.10 -0.98 -3.96
C GLY A 106 -5.15 -1.80 -3.07
N GLU A 107 -4.06 -1.19 -2.56
CA GLU A 107 -3.17 -1.84 -1.60
C GLU A 107 -3.90 -2.20 -0.29
N GLU A 108 -4.72 -1.29 0.25
CA GLU A 108 -5.45 -1.54 1.49
C GLU A 108 -6.56 -2.60 1.33
N HIS A 109 -7.22 -2.63 0.17
CA HIS A 109 -8.15 -3.71 -0.17
C HIS A 109 -7.43 -5.05 -0.22
N PHE A 110 -6.24 -5.11 -0.84
CA PHE A 110 -5.42 -6.33 -0.88
C PHE A 110 -5.06 -6.83 0.52
N LYS A 111 -4.54 -5.98 1.39
CA LYS A 111 -4.20 -6.30 2.79
C LYS A 111 -5.37 -6.93 3.56
N LEU A 112 -6.60 -6.56 3.21
CA LEU A 112 -7.83 -7.08 3.83
C LEU A 112 -8.41 -8.31 3.11
N GLY A 113 -7.71 -8.85 2.12
CA GLY A 113 -8.18 -9.99 1.31
C GLY A 113 -9.32 -9.65 0.34
N ARG A 114 -9.62 -8.36 0.13
CA ARG A 114 -10.63 -7.87 -0.82
C ARG A 114 -10.01 -7.75 -2.21
N VAL A 115 -9.65 -8.90 -2.77
CA VAL A 115 -8.80 -8.97 -3.97
C VAL A 115 -9.48 -8.48 -5.23
N GLN A 116 -10.82 -8.59 -5.33
CA GLN A 116 -11.58 -8.08 -6.47
C GLN A 116 -11.60 -6.55 -6.49
N GLU A 117 -11.85 -5.93 -5.32
CA GLU A 117 -11.83 -4.48 -5.15
C GLU A 117 -10.42 -3.93 -5.36
N SER A 118 -9.39 -4.65 -4.88
CA SER A 118 -7.99 -4.29 -5.13
C SER A 118 -7.67 -4.25 -6.62
N ALA A 119 -8.02 -5.31 -7.38
CA ALA A 119 -7.81 -5.37 -8.81
C ALA A 119 -8.54 -4.25 -9.55
N ALA A 120 -9.79 -3.95 -9.16
CA ALA A 120 -10.60 -2.89 -9.76
C ALA A 120 -9.98 -1.49 -9.51
N ASP A 121 -9.45 -1.24 -8.33
CA ASP A 121 -8.79 0.03 -8.00
C ASP A 121 -7.49 0.21 -8.78
N PHE A 122 -6.67 -0.84 -8.90
CA PHE A 122 -5.48 -0.79 -9.75
C PHE A 122 -5.82 -0.61 -11.23
N ASP A 123 -6.93 -1.19 -11.73
CA ASP A 123 -7.41 -0.93 -13.08
C ASP A 123 -7.78 0.55 -13.28
N LYS A 124 -8.43 1.17 -12.29
CA LYS A 124 -8.75 2.61 -12.31
C LYS A 124 -7.49 3.46 -12.28
N PHE A 125 -6.52 3.10 -11.44
CA PHE A 125 -5.22 3.79 -11.41
C PHE A 125 -4.53 3.76 -12.78
N VAL A 126 -4.45 2.59 -13.43
CA VAL A 126 -3.85 2.45 -14.77
C VAL A 126 -4.62 3.24 -15.82
N ALA A 127 -5.96 3.25 -15.76
CA ALA A 127 -6.78 4.03 -16.69
C ALA A 127 -6.53 5.54 -16.58
N LEU A 128 -6.24 6.04 -15.36
CA LEU A 128 -5.93 7.46 -15.09
C LEU A 128 -4.45 7.80 -15.30
N SER A 129 -3.56 6.81 -15.22
CA SER A 129 -2.10 6.98 -15.29
C SER A 129 -1.46 5.83 -16.08
N PRO A 130 -1.70 5.71 -17.39
CA PRO A 130 -1.28 4.56 -18.18
C PRO A 130 0.24 4.39 -18.29
N ASP A 131 1.00 5.46 -18.15
CA ASP A 131 2.47 5.46 -18.12
C ASP A 131 3.04 4.74 -16.89
N GLN A 132 2.25 4.57 -15.82
CA GLN A 132 2.64 3.84 -14.62
C GLN A 132 2.38 2.32 -14.73
N ALA A 133 1.63 1.88 -15.73
CA ALA A 133 1.26 0.47 -15.88
C ALA A 133 2.46 -0.50 -15.83
N PRO A 134 3.62 -0.24 -16.48
CA PRO A 134 4.77 -1.14 -16.41
C PRO A 134 5.33 -1.32 -14.99
N LYS A 135 5.16 -0.35 -14.09
CA LYS A 135 5.69 -0.38 -12.73
C LYS A 135 4.76 -1.07 -11.74
N LEU A 136 3.53 -1.37 -12.13
CA LEU A 136 2.45 -1.77 -11.22
C LEU A 136 2.37 -3.31 -11.07
N TRP A 137 3.43 -3.95 -10.58
CA TRP A 137 3.46 -5.38 -10.30
C TRP A 137 2.41 -5.81 -9.24
N GLN A 138 2.04 -4.92 -8.30
CA GLN A 138 0.98 -5.14 -7.30
C GLN A 138 -0.37 -5.45 -7.98
N ARG A 139 -0.66 -4.78 -9.11
CA ARG A 139 -1.84 -5.08 -9.91
C ARG A 139 -1.81 -6.53 -10.40
N GLY A 140 -0.66 -7.00 -10.88
CA GLY A 140 -0.49 -8.38 -11.34
C GLY A 140 -0.81 -9.40 -10.25
N ILE A 141 -0.32 -9.18 -9.02
CA ILE A 141 -0.62 -10.02 -7.86
C ILE A 141 -2.12 -9.98 -7.52
N SER A 142 -2.72 -8.79 -7.46
CA SER A 142 -4.16 -8.65 -7.19
C SER A 142 -5.00 -9.36 -8.26
N LEU A 143 -4.62 -9.27 -9.53
CA LEU A 143 -5.27 -9.97 -10.65
C LEU A 143 -5.15 -11.49 -10.52
N TYR A 144 -3.99 -12.02 -10.08
CA TYR A 144 -3.82 -13.45 -9.79
C TYR A 144 -4.83 -13.92 -8.73
N TYR A 145 -4.90 -13.23 -7.59
CA TYR A 145 -5.85 -13.59 -6.51
C TYR A 145 -7.32 -13.34 -6.90
N ALA A 146 -7.59 -12.41 -7.79
CA ALA A 146 -8.92 -12.17 -8.37
C ALA A 146 -9.30 -13.19 -9.47
N SER A 147 -8.47 -14.22 -9.71
CA SER A 147 -8.63 -15.24 -10.77
C SER A 147 -8.62 -14.67 -12.19
N ARG A 148 -8.10 -13.45 -12.37
CA ARG A 148 -7.93 -12.79 -13.66
C ARG A 148 -6.52 -13.11 -14.21
N TYR A 149 -6.24 -14.39 -14.39
CA TYR A 149 -4.89 -14.89 -14.68
C TYR A 149 -4.30 -14.37 -15.98
N GLU A 150 -5.11 -14.19 -17.01
CA GLU A 150 -4.63 -13.66 -18.30
C GLU A 150 -4.21 -12.18 -18.19
N ASP A 151 -4.98 -11.39 -17.46
CA ASP A 151 -4.63 -9.99 -17.20
C ASP A 151 -3.38 -9.89 -16.31
N GLY A 152 -3.27 -10.76 -15.30
CA GLY A 152 -2.08 -10.87 -14.46
C GLY A 152 -0.84 -11.25 -15.25
N GLN A 153 -0.93 -12.24 -16.13
CA GLN A 153 0.14 -12.63 -17.05
C GLN A 153 0.63 -11.42 -17.86
N ARG A 154 -0.30 -10.71 -18.54
CA ARG A 154 0.03 -9.50 -19.32
C ARG A 154 0.68 -8.40 -18.48
N GLN A 155 0.26 -8.24 -17.24
CA GLN A 155 0.86 -7.27 -16.33
C GLN A 155 2.34 -7.60 -16.02
N PHE A 156 2.66 -8.88 -15.77
CA PHE A 156 4.04 -9.31 -15.50
C PHE A 156 4.91 -9.28 -16.77
N GLU A 157 4.34 -9.58 -17.94
CA GLU A 157 5.03 -9.39 -19.24
C GLU A 157 5.37 -7.91 -19.46
N LEU A 158 4.45 -7.00 -19.12
CA LEU A 158 4.69 -5.57 -19.21
C LEU A 158 5.76 -5.11 -18.22
N HIS A 159 5.72 -5.60 -16.97
CA HIS A 159 6.75 -5.28 -15.97
C HIS A 159 8.14 -5.80 -16.38
N GLN A 160 8.23 -6.95 -17.07
CA GLN A 160 9.49 -7.49 -17.60
C GLN A 160 10.22 -6.51 -18.53
N THR A 161 9.51 -5.62 -19.19
CA THR A 161 10.12 -4.64 -20.12
C THR A 161 10.95 -3.58 -19.41
N ILE A 162 10.73 -3.36 -18.11
CA ILE A 162 11.44 -2.37 -17.30
C ILE A 162 12.31 -2.99 -16.20
N ASN A 163 12.05 -4.26 -15.84
CA ASN A 163 12.80 -5.00 -14.82
C ASN A 163 12.93 -6.47 -15.23
N SER A 164 13.93 -6.78 -16.06
CA SER A 164 14.11 -8.08 -16.67
C SER A 164 14.83 -9.11 -15.79
N ASN A 165 15.45 -8.70 -14.69
CA ASN A 165 16.22 -9.56 -13.78
C ASN A 165 15.56 -9.71 -12.41
N ASP A 166 14.25 -9.90 -12.40
CA ASP A 166 13.46 -10.08 -11.19
C ASP A 166 12.79 -11.46 -11.19
N VAL A 167 13.27 -12.34 -10.33
CA VAL A 167 12.71 -13.70 -10.16
C VAL A 167 11.26 -13.63 -9.67
N GLU A 168 10.90 -12.68 -8.82
CA GLU A 168 9.51 -12.53 -8.34
C GLU A 168 8.55 -12.30 -9.50
N ASN A 169 8.94 -11.40 -10.43
CA ASN A 169 8.14 -11.14 -11.62
C ASN A 169 7.95 -12.41 -12.47
N ALA A 170 9.05 -13.17 -12.70
CA ALA A 170 8.99 -14.41 -13.48
C ALA A 170 8.12 -15.48 -12.79
N VAL A 171 8.18 -15.57 -11.48
CA VAL A 171 7.38 -16.53 -10.69
C VAL A 171 5.91 -16.17 -10.72
N TRP A 172 5.54 -14.91 -10.49
CA TRP A 172 4.13 -14.50 -10.55
C TRP A 172 3.54 -14.66 -11.96
N HIS A 173 4.33 -14.38 -13.00
CA HIS A 173 3.95 -14.71 -14.38
C HIS A 173 3.68 -16.21 -14.52
N PHE A 174 4.62 -17.06 -14.08
CA PHE A 174 4.46 -18.52 -14.10
C PHE A 174 3.18 -18.96 -13.40
N LEU A 175 2.89 -18.44 -12.20
CA LEU A 175 1.70 -18.78 -11.43
C LEU A 175 0.41 -18.45 -12.18
N CYS A 176 0.35 -17.31 -12.87
CA CYS A 176 -0.76 -16.94 -13.72
C CYS A 176 -0.97 -17.94 -14.88
N VAL A 177 0.12 -18.31 -15.56
CA VAL A 177 0.06 -19.30 -16.68
C VAL A 177 -0.30 -20.68 -16.15
N ALA A 178 0.27 -21.10 -15.01
CA ALA A 178 0.02 -22.41 -14.42
C ALA A 178 -1.46 -22.60 -14.05
N ARG A 179 -2.09 -21.59 -13.43
CA ARG A 179 -3.53 -21.61 -13.11
C ARG A 179 -4.42 -21.67 -14.34
N ARG A 180 -4.01 -21.03 -15.43
CA ARG A 180 -4.78 -20.98 -16.67
C ARG A 180 -4.59 -22.18 -17.57
N ALA A 181 -3.37 -22.69 -17.68
CA ALA A 181 -2.99 -23.61 -18.75
C ALA A 181 -2.16 -24.81 -18.29
N GLY A 182 -1.85 -24.92 -16.99
CA GLY A 182 -1.06 -25.98 -16.41
C GLY A 182 0.43 -25.70 -16.35
N ILE A 183 1.11 -26.46 -15.49
CA ILE A 183 2.53 -26.26 -15.14
C ILE A 183 3.47 -26.40 -16.34
N ASP A 184 3.22 -27.33 -17.25
CA ASP A 184 4.13 -27.54 -18.38
C ASP A 184 4.13 -26.35 -19.34
N LYS A 185 2.95 -25.74 -19.56
CA LYS A 185 2.86 -24.49 -20.33
C LYS A 185 3.49 -23.32 -19.59
N ALA A 186 3.36 -23.28 -18.27
CA ALA A 186 4.00 -22.25 -17.45
C ALA A 186 5.52 -22.33 -17.51
N ARG A 187 6.09 -23.55 -17.50
CA ARG A 187 7.54 -23.77 -17.68
C ARG A 187 8.02 -23.33 -19.07
N ALA A 188 7.26 -23.65 -20.10
CA ALA A 188 7.59 -23.24 -21.47
C ALA A 188 7.54 -21.72 -21.67
N ALA A 189 6.68 -21.03 -20.89
CA ALA A 189 6.49 -19.59 -20.94
C ALA A 189 7.25 -18.82 -19.85
N LEU A 190 8.09 -19.50 -19.05
CA LEU A 190 8.79 -18.86 -17.93
C LEU A 190 9.67 -17.70 -18.44
N LEU A 191 9.44 -16.51 -17.89
CA LEU A 191 10.19 -15.31 -18.25
C LEU A 191 11.66 -15.51 -17.94
N LYS A 192 12.53 -15.08 -18.85
CA LYS A 192 13.97 -15.24 -18.69
C LYS A 192 14.51 -14.28 -17.63
N VAL A 193 15.23 -14.83 -16.65
CA VAL A 193 16.01 -14.10 -15.65
C VAL A 193 17.44 -14.60 -15.73
N GLU A 194 18.40 -13.69 -15.87
CA GLU A 194 19.82 -14.06 -15.97
C GLU A 194 20.49 -14.07 -14.60
N ASN A 195 20.18 -13.09 -13.77
CA ASN A 195 20.76 -12.97 -12.45
C ASN A 195 19.85 -12.14 -11.52
N ASP A 196 19.51 -12.71 -10.37
CA ASP A 196 18.90 -12.00 -9.25
C ASP A 196 19.82 -12.20 -8.04
N PRO A 197 20.44 -11.13 -7.52
CA PRO A 197 21.44 -11.25 -6.45
C PRO A 197 20.85 -11.63 -5.10
N ARG A 198 19.54 -11.56 -4.93
CA ARG A 198 18.86 -11.88 -3.66
C ARG A 198 18.86 -13.40 -3.44
N VAL A 199 19.25 -13.81 -2.25
CA VAL A 199 19.20 -15.24 -1.83
C VAL A 199 17.83 -15.53 -1.22
N PRO A 200 17.13 -16.62 -1.61
CA PRO A 200 17.52 -17.71 -2.51
C PRO A 200 16.88 -17.63 -3.93
N MET A 201 16.73 -16.42 -4.49
CA MET A 201 15.88 -16.19 -5.66
C MET A 201 16.27 -17.04 -6.89
N MET A 202 17.56 -17.20 -7.20
CA MET A 202 17.97 -18.02 -8.34
C MET A 202 17.68 -19.51 -8.14
N GLN A 203 17.68 -20.02 -6.91
CA GLN A 203 17.27 -21.40 -6.61
C GLN A 203 15.75 -21.57 -6.74
N ILE A 204 14.98 -20.55 -6.35
CA ILE A 204 13.53 -20.49 -6.61
C ILE A 204 13.28 -20.52 -8.12
N TYR A 205 13.97 -19.70 -8.90
CA TYR A 205 13.86 -19.71 -10.36
C TYR A 205 14.16 -21.07 -10.96
N ALA A 206 15.25 -21.73 -10.51
CA ALA A 206 15.63 -23.07 -10.97
C ALA A 206 14.53 -24.12 -10.65
N LEU A 207 13.90 -24.04 -9.47
CA LEU A 207 12.77 -24.91 -9.11
C LEU A 207 11.60 -24.73 -10.09
N TYR A 208 11.19 -23.51 -10.36
CA TYR A 208 10.09 -23.22 -11.29
C TYR A 208 10.41 -23.63 -12.74
N ALA A 209 11.68 -23.55 -13.11
CA ALA A 209 12.20 -24.05 -14.40
C ALA A 209 12.35 -25.58 -14.47
N ALA A 210 12.01 -26.34 -13.42
CA ALA A 210 12.28 -27.78 -13.27
C ALA A 210 13.78 -28.17 -13.39
N LYS A 211 14.67 -27.28 -12.95
CA LYS A 211 16.15 -27.47 -12.95
C LYS A 211 16.73 -27.43 -11.53
N GLY A 212 15.89 -27.40 -10.52
CA GLY A 212 16.26 -27.36 -9.10
C GLY A 212 15.20 -28.03 -8.23
N SER A 213 15.41 -28.03 -6.92
CA SER A 213 14.55 -28.70 -5.94
C SER A 213 14.20 -27.78 -4.78
N ALA A 214 13.14 -28.14 -4.03
CA ALA A 214 12.77 -27.45 -2.79
C ALA A 214 13.88 -27.51 -1.73
N GLU A 215 14.62 -28.62 -1.68
CA GLU A 215 15.76 -28.81 -0.78
C GLU A 215 16.88 -27.80 -1.09
N GLU A 216 17.19 -27.60 -2.37
CA GLU A 216 18.21 -26.63 -2.81
C GLU A 216 17.81 -25.20 -2.46
N VAL A 217 16.51 -24.84 -2.57
CA VAL A 217 15.97 -23.53 -2.14
C VAL A 217 16.20 -23.33 -0.64
N MET A 218 15.81 -24.31 0.19
CA MET A 218 15.96 -24.21 1.64
C MET A 218 17.43 -24.22 2.07
N LYS A 219 18.27 -25.04 1.43
CA LYS A 219 19.72 -25.05 1.66
C LYS A 219 20.34 -23.68 1.36
N ALA A 220 19.97 -23.06 0.25
CA ALA A 220 20.48 -21.73 -0.11
C ALA A 220 20.01 -20.66 0.88
N ALA A 221 18.74 -20.68 1.29
CA ALA A 221 18.20 -19.71 2.25
C ALA A 221 18.94 -19.72 3.60
N THR A 222 19.42 -20.89 4.04
CA THR A 222 20.12 -21.08 5.31
C THR A 222 21.66 -21.06 5.17
N ALA A 223 22.19 -20.94 3.95
CA ALA A 223 23.63 -21.00 3.71
C ALA A 223 24.36 -19.71 4.14
N GLY A 224 25.61 -19.90 4.60
CA GLY A 224 26.49 -18.76 4.91
C GLY A 224 26.18 -18.08 6.24
N LYS A 225 26.91 -16.99 6.48
CA LYS A 225 26.66 -16.12 7.64
C LYS A 225 25.70 -14.99 7.24
N SER A 226 24.62 -14.82 7.98
CA SER A 226 23.65 -13.74 7.79
C SER A 226 23.24 -13.16 9.14
N SER A 227 22.80 -11.92 9.15
CA SER A 227 22.15 -11.36 10.32
C SER A 227 20.80 -12.06 10.58
N PRO A 228 20.23 -11.99 11.78
CA PRO A 228 18.91 -12.57 12.07
C PRO A 228 17.81 -12.04 11.13
N ASN A 229 17.83 -10.74 10.81
CA ASN A 229 16.84 -10.13 9.93
C ASN A 229 16.99 -10.63 8.47
N GLU A 230 18.21 -10.71 7.98
CA GLU A 230 18.50 -11.24 6.64
C GLU A 230 18.13 -12.72 6.53
N LEU A 231 18.43 -13.53 7.56
CA LEU A 231 18.01 -14.94 7.57
C LEU A 231 16.48 -15.06 7.58
N ASN A 232 15.79 -14.24 8.37
CA ASN A 232 14.33 -14.21 8.39
C ASN A 232 13.76 -13.87 7.01
N GLU A 233 14.31 -12.88 6.32
CA GLU A 233 13.88 -12.48 4.99
C GLU A 233 14.12 -13.59 3.95
N ARG A 234 15.30 -14.23 3.96
CA ARG A 234 15.62 -15.36 3.08
C ARG A 234 14.65 -16.53 3.30
N LEU A 235 14.37 -16.87 4.54
CA LEU A 235 13.43 -17.94 4.89
C LEU A 235 12.00 -17.56 4.51
N PHE A 236 11.60 -16.30 4.71
CA PHE A 236 10.31 -15.81 4.25
C PHE A 236 10.13 -16.05 2.75
N TYR A 237 11.05 -15.59 1.90
CA TYR A 237 10.94 -15.77 0.46
C TYR A 237 11.01 -17.24 0.04
N ALA A 238 11.88 -18.04 0.66
CA ALA A 238 11.94 -19.47 0.41
C ALA A 238 10.58 -20.13 0.67
N HIS A 239 10.01 -19.90 1.84
CA HIS A 239 8.73 -20.51 2.21
C HIS A 239 7.57 -19.97 1.38
N LEU A 240 7.51 -18.66 1.09
CA LEU A 240 6.46 -18.10 0.25
C LEU A 240 6.44 -18.76 -1.13
N TYR A 241 7.57 -18.78 -1.82
CA TYR A 241 7.62 -19.29 -3.20
C TYR A 241 7.57 -20.81 -3.29
N LEU A 242 8.04 -21.54 -2.29
CA LEU A 242 7.79 -22.97 -2.18
C LEU A 242 6.30 -23.28 -1.99
N GLY A 243 5.65 -22.54 -1.11
CA GLY A 243 4.21 -22.69 -0.87
C GLY A 243 3.37 -22.42 -2.11
N LEU A 244 3.64 -21.32 -2.83
CA LEU A 244 2.97 -20.98 -4.09
C LEU A 244 3.23 -22.02 -5.18
N TYR A 245 4.46 -22.56 -5.27
CA TYR A 245 4.80 -23.63 -6.20
C TYR A 245 3.99 -24.91 -5.91
N PHE A 246 3.98 -25.37 -4.67
CA PHE A 246 3.25 -26.57 -4.27
C PHE A 246 1.73 -26.43 -4.45
N ASP A 247 1.19 -25.20 -4.25
CA ASP A 247 -0.22 -24.93 -4.45
C ASP A 247 -0.62 -25.12 -5.93
N VAL A 248 0.11 -24.54 -6.87
CA VAL A 248 -0.18 -24.74 -8.30
C VAL A 248 0.18 -26.13 -8.81
N ALA A 249 1.05 -26.86 -8.07
CA ALA A 249 1.39 -28.26 -8.34
C ALA A 249 0.38 -29.25 -7.75
N GLY A 250 -0.67 -28.77 -7.03
CA GLY A 250 -1.70 -29.63 -6.43
C GLY A 250 -1.26 -30.37 -5.16
N ASN A 251 -0.12 -29.98 -4.56
CA ASN A 251 0.33 -30.54 -3.28
C ASN A 251 -0.13 -29.64 -2.11
N GLU A 252 -1.42 -29.76 -1.75
CA GLU A 252 -2.07 -28.91 -0.74
C GLU A 252 -1.37 -28.96 0.63
N ARG A 253 -0.87 -30.13 1.05
CA ARG A 253 -0.17 -30.28 2.34
C ARG A 253 1.09 -29.43 2.37
N MET A 254 1.96 -29.56 1.37
CA MET A 254 3.20 -28.79 1.30
C MET A 254 2.94 -27.30 1.07
N ALA A 255 1.92 -26.96 0.26
CA ALA A 255 1.51 -25.58 0.06
C ALA A 255 1.15 -24.92 1.39
N ARG A 256 0.28 -25.56 2.17
CA ARG A 256 -0.15 -25.05 3.48
C ARG A 256 1.01 -24.93 4.46
N GLU A 257 1.84 -25.98 4.57
CA GLU A 257 3.00 -25.97 5.46
C GLU A 257 3.91 -24.78 5.21
N HIS A 258 4.30 -24.56 3.96
CA HIS A 258 5.19 -23.47 3.59
C HIS A 258 4.54 -22.09 3.68
N ILE A 259 3.29 -21.93 3.25
CA ILE A 259 2.59 -20.64 3.32
C ILE A 259 2.39 -20.19 4.77
N VAL A 260 2.06 -21.11 5.69
CA VAL A 260 1.92 -20.80 7.12
C VAL A 260 3.27 -20.34 7.69
N GLN A 261 4.38 -21.00 7.33
CA GLN A 261 5.72 -20.59 7.75
C GLN A 261 6.02 -19.15 7.31
N ALA A 262 5.75 -18.81 6.05
CA ALA A 262 5.96 -17.45 5.53
C ALA A 262 5.05 -16.42 6.22
N ALA A 263 3.77 -16.73 6.41
CA ALA A 263 2.78 -15.78 6.92
C ALA A 263 2.89 -15.52 8.44
N GLU A 264 3.33 -16.52 9.22
CA GLU A 264 3.23 -16.49 10.67
C GLU A 264 4.59 -16.53 11.39
N LEU A 265 5.55 -17.34 10.91
CA LEU A 265 6.85 -17.51 11.56
C LEU A 265 7.89 -16.54 11.00
N PHE A 266 8.08 -16.51 9.69
CA PHE A 266 9.09 -15.66 9.02
C PHE A 266 8.50 -14.37 8.44
N LYS A 267 7.40 -13.92 9.01
CA LYS A 267 6.63 -12.75 8.52
C LYS A 267 7.49 -11.51 8.31
N VAL A 268 7.21 -10.82 7.22
CA VAL A 268 7.79 -9.52 6.89
C VAL A 268 6.69 -8.47 6.72
N ASP A 269 7.01 -7.20 7.04
CA ASP A 269 6.11 -6.08 6.87
C ASP A 269 6.29 -5.44 5.48
N SER A 270 5.81 -6.14 4.47
CA SER A 270 5.87 -5.73 3.06
C SER A 270 4.61 -6.19 2.33
N TYR A 271 4.44 -5.74 1.08
CA TYR A 271 3.37 -6.22 0.21
C TYR A 271 3.43 -7.74 0.00
N MET A 272 4.63 -8.31 -0.10
CA MET A 272 4.81 -9.78 -0.21
C MET A 272 4.40 -10.49 1.08
N GLY A 273 4.64 -9.87 2.25
CA GLY A 273 4.10 -10.36 3.52
C GLY A 273 2.58 -10.32 3.56
N ASP A 274 1.95 -9.30 2.98
CA ASP A 274 0.50 -9.26 2.81
C ASP A 274 0.03 -10.36 1.86
N ALA A 275 0.74 -10.62 0.76
CA ALA A 275 0.44 -11.73 -0.16
C ALA A 275 0.50 -13.09 0.53
N ALA A 276 1.49 -13.34 1.39
CA ALA A 276 1.57 -14.56 2.19
C ALA A 276 0.34 -14.71 3.12
N ARG A 277 -0.07 -13.63 3.79
CA ARG A 277 -1.26 -13.62 4.69
C ARG A 277 -2.56 -13.86 3.92
N VAL A 278 -2.74 -13.20 2.77
CA VAL A 278 -3.89 -13.41 1.89
C VAL A 278 -3.94 -14.86 1.41
N HIS A 279 -2.82 -15.42 0.96
CA HIS A 279 -2.76 -16.79 0.50
C HIS A 279 -3.07 -17.80 1.63
N ALA A 280 -2.50 -17.58 2.82
CA ALA A 280 -2.80 -18.41 4.00
C ALA A 280 -4.29 -18.39 4.35
N ALA A 281 -4.95 -17.24 4.26
CA ALA A 281 -6.39 -17.13 4.49
C ALA A 281 -7.21 -17.92 3.46
N LEU A 282 -6.83 -17.87 2.19
CA LEU A 282 -7.49 -18.63 1.11
C LEU A 282 -7.35 -20.14 1.31
N LEU A 283 -6.14 -20.64 1.65
CA LEU A 283 -5.94 -22.07 1.92
C LEU A 283 -6.74 -22.57 3.13
N ARG A 284 -7.01 -21.73 4.13
CA ARG A 284 -7.89 -22.09 5.26
C ARG A 284 -9.35 -22.25 4.84
N GLN A 285 -9.84 -21.37 3.94
CA GLN A 285 -11.22 -21.42 3.46
C GLN A 285 -11.50 -22.67 2.60
N GLN A 286 -10.52 -23.18 1.88
CA GLN A 286 -10.63 -24.39 1.05
C GLN A 286 -10.69 -25.70 1.87
N SER A 287 -10.48 -25.64 3.19
CA SER A 287 -10.43 -26.81 4.08
C SER A 287 -11.78 -27.11 4.76
N HIS A 288 -12.78 -26.29 4.48
CA HIS A 288 -14.16 -26.39 4.97
C HIS A 288 -15.11 -26.66 3.82
#